data_a05a3c3d5e10a94b37f449e519626253
#
_entry.id   a05a3c3d5e10a94b37f449e519626253
#
_cell.length_a   1.000
_cell.length_b   1.000
_cell.length_c   1.000
_cell.angle_alpha   90.00
_cell.angle_beta   90.00
_cell.angle_gamma   90.00
#
_symmetry.space_group_name_H-M   'P 1'
#
loop_
_entity.id
_entity.type
_entity.pdbx_description
1 polymer ?
#
loop_
_entity_poly.entity_id
_entity_poly.type
_entity_poly.pdbx_seq_one_letter_code
_entity_poly.pdbx_strand_id
1 'polypeptide(L)'
;MYSKIPMPQFEWKEEDMQYMLCFFPWVGAVIGVCLYLWNRFCAAFQVGRIAYVLFAVAIPILVTGGFHVDGFMDTMDALHSYQPRERKLEILKDSHIGAFAVIMLAACGLIYVGAFSEIYDTKALLI
;
A
#
# COMPACT_ATOMS: atom_id res chain seq x y z
N MET A 1 9.37 13.04 8.02
CA MET A 1 10.48 12.50 7.23
C MET A 1 11.45 11.78 8.16
N TYR A 2 11.17 10.50 8.49
CA TYR A 2 11.97 9.74 9.45
C TYR A 2 12.29 8.35 8.93
N SER A 3 12.95 8.30 7.77
CA SER A 3 13.72 7.11 7.41
C SER A 3 15.17 7.38 7.78
N LYS A 4 15.76 6.55 8.66
CA LYS A 4 17.19 6.58 9.00
C LYS A 4 18.10 6.04 7.91
N ILE A 5 17.55 5.77 6.74
CA ILE A 5 18.30 5.34 5.57
C ILE A 5 18.78 6.63 4.86
N PRO A 6 20.09 6.85 4.71
CA PRO A 6 20.60 7.97 3.95
C PRO A 6 20.25 7.76 2.48
N MET A 7 19.11 8.30 2.06
CA MET A 7 18.80 8.40 0.64
C MET A 7 19.46 9.65 0.08
N PRO A 8 20.11 9.58 -1.08
CA PRO A 8 20.62 10.77 -1.75
C PRO A 8 19.45 11.72 -2.01
N GLN A 9 19.59 12.97 -1.59
CA GLN A 9 18.61 14.01 -1.88
C GLN A 9 18.75 14.36 -3.36
N PHE A 10 17.90 13.80 -4.20
CA PHE A 10 17.74 14.23 -5.57
C PHE A 10 16.84 15.47 -5.57
N GLU A 11 17.34 16.58 -6.11
CA GLU A 11 16.48 17.71 -6.47
C GLU A 11 15.62 17.27 -7.65
N TRP A 12 14.35 16.98 -7.36
CA TRP A 12 13.38 16.57 -8.35
C TRP A 12 13.04 17.75 -9.26
N LYS A 13 13.41 17.68 -10.52
CA LYS A 13 12.93 18.58 -11.55
C LYS A 13 11.58 18.09 -12.05
N GLU A 14 10.71 19.02 -12.49
CA GLU A 14 9.40 18.67 -13.04
C GLU A 14 9.47 17.67 -14.21
N GLU A 15 10.56 17.70 -14.96
CA GLU A 15 10.84 16.76 -16.05
C GLU A 15 11.05 15.32 -15.55
N ASP A 16 11.60 15.13 -14.36
CA ASP A 16 11.84 13.80 -13.78
C ASP A 16 10.52 13.11 -13.35
N MET A 17 9.49 13.88 -13.03
CA MET A 17 8.17 13.34 -12.66
C MET A 17 7.47 12.63 -13.82
N GLN A 18 7.69 13.06 -15.06
CA GLN A 18 7.10 12.40 -16.24
C GLN A 18 7.67 11.00 -16.44
N TYR A 19 8.96 10.80 -16.12
CA TYR A 19 9.60 9.49 -16.25
C TYR A 19 9.24 8.55 -15.08
N MET A 20 8.89 9.08 -13.91
CA MET A 20 8.48 8.25 -12.77
C MET A 20 7.26 7.38 -13.09
N LEU A 21 6.30 7.90 -13.85
CA LEU A 21 5.10 7.15 -14.25
C LEU A 21 5.44 5.95 -15.14
N CYS A 22 6.53 6.02 -15.91
CA CYS A 22 7.00 4.91 -16.75
C CYS A 22 7.52 3.72 -15.94
N PHE A 23 7.90 3.92 -14.68
CA PHE A 23 8.39 2.85 -13.80
C PHE A 23 7.29 2.16 -13.00
N PHE A 24 6.07 2.69 -12.97
CA PHE A 24 4.95 2.06 -12.27
C PHE A 24 4.68 0.61 -12.70
N PRO A 25 4.69 0.26 -14.00
CA PRO A 25 4.52 -1.12 -14.44
C PRO A 25 5.58 -2.06 -13.86
N TRP A 26 6.82 -1.59 -13.68
CA TRP A 26 7.90 -2.38 -13.11
C TRP A 26 7.68 -2.67 -11.62
N VAL A 27 7.16 -1.70 -10.86
CA VAL A 27 6.76 -1.92 -9.46
C VAL A 27 5.68 -3.00 -9.38
N GLY A 28 4.69 -2.94 -10.27
CA GLY A 28 3.66 -3.97 -10.39
C GLY A 28 4.23 -5.35 -10.74
N ALA A 29 5.22 -5.41 -11.65
CA ALA A 29 5.91 -6.66 -12.00
C ALA A 29 6.65 -7.26 -10.79
N VAL A 30 7.36 -6.44 -10.02
CA VAL A 30 8.06 -6.88 -8.80
C VAL A 30 7.07 -7.44 -7.78
N ILE A 31 5.95 -6.73 -7.53
CA ILE A 31 4.88 -7.22 -6.64
C ILE A 31 4.34 -8.56 -7.13
N GLY A 32 4.06 -8.68 -8.44
CA GLY A 32 3.58 -9.92 -9.05
C GLY A 32 4.54 -11.09 -8.86
N VAL A 33 5.83 -10.88 -9.06
CA VAL A 33 6.88 -11.89 -8.83
C VAL A 33 6.91 -12.28 -7.34
N CYS A 34 6.88 -11.32 -6.42
CA CYS A 34 6.86 -11.61 -4.99
C CYS A 34 5.63 -12.43 -4.57
N LEU A 35 4.44 -12.08 -5.08
CA LEU A 35 3.22 -12.84 -4.83
C LEU A 35 3.26 -14.25 -5.44
N TYR A 36 3.81 -14.40 -6.64
CA TYR A 36 4.01 -15.69 -7.27
C TYR A 36 4.95 -16.59 -6.45
N LEU A 37 6.08 -16.06 -6.02
CA LEU A 37 7.04 -16.79 -5.17
C LEU A 37 6.41 -17.16 -3.82
N TRP A 38 5.64 -16.25 -3.22
CA TRP A 38 4.90 -16.51 -2.00
C TRP A 38 3.88 -17.65 -2.17
N ASN A 39 3.13 -17.63 -3.26
CA ASN A 39 2.18 -18.68 -3.59
C ASN A 39 2.88 -20.04 -3.75
N ARG A 40 4.01 -20.09 -4.46
CA ARG A 40 4.80 -21.32 -4.63
C ARG A 40 5.35 -21.83 -3.29
N PHE A 41 5.82 -20.93 -2.45
CA PHE A 41 6.30 -21.26 -1.11
C PHE A 41 5.16 -21.85 -0.25
N CYS A 42 4.02 -21.19 -0.22
CA CYS A 42 2.88 -21.67 0.56
C CYS A 42 2.36 -23.03 0.09
N ALA A 43 2.36 -23.28 -1.21
CA ALA A 43 1.98 -24.58 -1.77
C ALA A 43 2.97 -25.68 -1.36
N ALA A 44 4.28 -25.39 -1.35
CA ALA A 44 5.30 -26.37 -0.98
C ALA A 44 5.28 -26.73 0.53
N PHE A 45 5.01 -25.73 1.38
CA PHE A 45 5.03 -25.90 2.84
C PHE A 45 3.64 -26.05 3.46
N GLN A 46 2.59 -26.14 2.64
CA GLN A 46 1.19 -26.25 3.09
C GLN A 46 0.81 -25.19 4.14
N VAL A 47 1.19 -23.94 3.87
CA VAL A 47 0.89 -22.81 4.75
C VAL A 47 -0.62 -22.61 4.85
N GLY A 48 -1.12 -22.43 6.08
CA GLY A 48 -2.55 -22.23 6.32
C GLY A 48 -3.10 -20.96 5.66
N ARG A 49 -4.38 -20.98 5.28
CA ARG A 49 -5.08 -19.91 4.57
C ARG A 49 -4.88 -18.52 5.19
N ILE A 50 -5.02 -18.42 6.52
CA ILE A 50 -4.91 -17.13 7.23
C ILE A 50 -3.51 -16.53 7.03
N ALA A 51 -2.46 -17.31 7.24
CA ALA A 51 -1.09 -16.86 7.05
C ALA A 51 -0.84 -16.47 5.59
N TYR A 52 -1.30 -17.31 4.63
CA TYR A 52 -1.20 -17.01 3.20
C TYR A 52 -1.77 -15.63 2.87
N VAL A 53 -3.02 -15.36 3.27
CA VAL A 53 -3.74 -14.13 2.94
C VAL A 53 -3.07 -12.91 3.59
N LEU A 54 -2.73 -12.98 4.88
CA LEU A 54 -2.13 -11.85 5.59
C LEU A 54 -0.78 -11.44 4.98
N PHE A 55 0.07 -12.40 4.67
CA PHE A 55 1.36 -12.09 4.04
C PHE A 55 1.18 -11.61 2.60
N ALA A 56 0.25 -12.20 1.83
CA ALA A 56 -0.01 -11.76 0.47
C ALA A 56 -0.51 -10.29 0.43
N VAL A 57 -1.34 -9.89 1.39
CA VAL A 57 -1.80 -8.50 1.53
C VAL A 57 -0.66 -7.56 1.98
N ALA A 58 0.25 -8.05 2.82
CA ALA A 58 1.38 -7.27 3.30
C ALA A 58 2.46 -7.03 2.21
N ILE A 59 2.66 -7.96 1.27
CA ILE A 59 3.70 -7.87 0.24
C ILE A 59 3.65 -6.55 -0.55
N PRO A 60 2.52 -6.11 -1.14
CA PRO A 60 2.48 -4.84 -1.85
C PRO A 60 2.84 -3.64 -0.98
N ILE A 61 2.40 -3.64 0.28
CA ILE A 61 2.70 -2.56 1.24
C ILE A 61 4.20 -2.50 1.51
N LEU A 62 4.83 -3.64 1.75
CA LEU A 62 6.27 -3.73 2.02
C LEU A 62 7.11 -3.35 0.80
N VAL A 63 6.72 -3.81 -0.40
CA VAL A 63 7.44 -3.51 -1.65
C VAL A 63 7.37 -2.03 -1.98
N THR A 64 6.22 -1.38 -1.75
CA THR A 64 6.05 0.06 -2.02
C THR A 64 6.52 0.95 -0.86
N GLY A 65 6.96 0.36 0.26
CA GLY A 65 7.31 1.11 1.46
C GLY A 65 6.13 1.83 2.11
N GLY A 66 4.91 1.43 1.80
CA GLY A 66 3.69 2.03 2.36
C GLY A 66 3.28 3.37 1.74
N PHE A 67 3.98 3.87 0.72
CA PHE A 67 3.74 5.19 0.13
C PHE A 67 2.26 5.43 -0.28
N HIS A 68 1.62 4.42 -0.87
CA HIS A 68 0.21 4.53 -1.24
C HIS A 68 -0.73 4.51 -0.04
N VAL A 69 -0.35 3.79 1.01
CA VAL A 69 -1.10 3.73 2.28
C VAL A 69 -1.01 5.06 3.00
N ASP A 70 0.17 5.68 3.01
CA ASP A 70 0.41 7.00 3.59
C ASP A 70 -0.48 8.07 2.91
N GLY A 71 -0.44 8.16 1.57
CA GLY A 71 -1.31 9.07 0.83
C GLY A 71 -2.81 8.80 1.02
N PHE A 72 -3.22 7.54 1.19
CA PHE A 72 -4.60 7.20 1.54
C PHE A 72 -4.96 7.72 2.94
N MET A 73 -4.09 7.52 3.93
CA MET A 73 -4.32 7.96 5.31
C MET A 73 -4.46 9.48 5.39
N ASP A 74 -3.56 10.24 4.78
CA ASP A 74 -3.60 11.70 4.73
C ASP A 74 -4.90 12.20 4.08
N THR A 75 -5.31 11.55 2.99
CA THR A 75 -6.56 11.88 2.30
C THR A 75 -7.78 11.62 3.17
N MET A 76 -7.80 10.51 3.91
CA MET A 76 -8.92 10.18 4.80
C MET A 76 -9.02 11.16 5.97
N ASP A 77 -7.91 11.56 6.56
CA ASP A 77 -7.93 12.58 7.61
C ASP A 77 -8.43 13.93 7.09
N ALA A 78 -7.96 14.37 5.94
CA ALA A 78 -8.41 15.62 5.34
C ALA A 78 -9.91 15.60 5.00
N LEU A 79 -10.41 14.50 4.43
CA LEU A 79 -11.82 14.37 4.05
C LEU A 79 -12.75 14.37 5.26
N HIS A 80 -12.41 13.61 6.29
CA HIS A 80 -13.26 13.43 7.48
C HIS A 80 -13.05 14.51 8.56
N SER A 81 -12.17 15.48 8.33
CA SER A 81 -11.98 16.61 9.25
C SER A 81 -13.16 17.57 9.29
N TYR A 82 -14.09 17.50 8.31
CA TYR A 82 -15.22 18.44 8.14
C TYR A 82 -14.81 19.91 8.11
N GLN A 83 -13.56 20.20 7.77
CA GLN A 83 -12.99 21.53 7.71
C GLN A 83 -13.13 22.17 6.32
N PRO A 84 -13.02 23.53 6.20
CA PRO A 84 -12.93 24.22 4.92
C PRO A 84 -11.75 23.72 4.08
N ARG A 85 -11.82 23.96 2.76
CA ARG A 85 -10.82 23.48 1.79
C ARG A 85 -9.38 23.87 2.16
N GLU A 86 -9.20 25.11 2.59
CA GLU A 86 -7.89 25.64 2.97
C GLU A 86 -7.28 24.83 4.13
N ARG A 87 -8.09 24.55 5.15
CA ARG A 87 -7.66 23.76 6.30
C ARG A 87 -7.40 22.28 5.94
N LYS A 88 -8.17 21.73 5.03
CA LYS A 88 -7.91 20.35 4.52
C LYS A 88 -6.56 20.25 3.81
N LEU A 89 -6.16 21.28 3.05
CA LEU A 89 -4.84 21.34 2.41
C LEU A 89 -3.69 21.47 3.41
N GLU A 90 -3.94 22.09 4.58
CA GLU A 90 -2.96 22.11 5.67
C GLU A 90 -2.82 20.72 6.31
N ILE A 91 -3.95 20.03 6.54
CA ILE A 91 -3.95 18.66 7.10
C ILE A 91 -3.18 17.72 6.19
N LEU A 92 -3.35 17.79 4.86
CA LEU A 92 -2.59 17.01 3.89
C LEU A 92 -1.06 17.24 3.92
N LYS A 93 -0.62 18.36 4.49
CA LYS A 93 0.81 18.68 4.65
C LYS A 93 1.33 18.37 6.05
N ASP A 94 0.44 18.05 6.97
CA ASP A 94 0.77 17.72 8.35
C ASP A 94 1.26 16.27 8.43
N SER A 95 2.39 16.05 9.07
CA SER A 95 2.96 14.71 9.25
C SER A 95 2.32 13.94 10.42
N HIS A 96 1.32 14.49 11.09
CA HIS A 96 0.64 13.81 12.20
C HIS A 96 -0.51 12.97 11.68
N ILE A 97 -0.57 11.73 12.14
CA ILE A 97 -1.63 10.79 11.80
C ILE A 97 -2.86 11.10 12.66
N GLY A 98 -3.98 11.38 12.01
CA GLY A 98 -5.26 11.58 12.66
C GLY A 98 -6.01 10.27 12.93
N ALA A 99 -7.01 10.35 13.79
CA ALA A 99 -7.81 9.17 14.15
C ALA A 99 -8.60 8.60 12.97
N PHE A 100 -9.07 9.44 12.05
CA PHE A 100 -9.84 9.00 10.89
C PHE A 100 -8.98 8.21 9.91
N ALA A 101 -7.72 8.57 9.71
CA ALA A 101 -6.78 7.80 8.91
C ALA A 101 -6.69 6.35 9.41
N VAL A 102 -6.51 6.16 10.72
CA VAL A 102 -6.37 4.83 11.34
C VAL A 102 -7.67 4.02 11.21
N ILE A 103 -8.82 4.64 11.49
CA ILE A 103 -10.13 3.98 11.41
C ILE A 103 -10.40 3.53 9.97
N MET A 104 -10.18 4.41 8.99
CA MET A 104 -10.43 4.10 7.59
C MET A 104 -9.44 3.07 7.04
N LEU A 105 -8.17 3.15 7.45
CA LEU A 105 -7.19 2.14 7.10
C LEU A 105 -7.57 0.76 7.64
N ALA A 106 -8.00 0.69 8.90
CA ALA A 106 -8.43 -0.58 9.51
C ALA A 106 -9.66 -1.14 8.79
N ALA A 107 -10.68 -0.32 8.52
CA ALA A 107 -11.89 -0.73 7.82
C ALA A 107 -11.59 -1.24 6.39
N CYS A 108 -10.85 -0.46 5.61
CA CYS A 108 -10.47 -0.84 4.25
C CYS A 108 -9.55 -2.07 4.25
N GLY A 109 -8.62 -2.17 5.21
CA GLY A 109 -7.73 -3.32 5.35
C GLY A 109 -8.51 -4.61 5.65
N LEU A 110 -9.50 -4.57 6.52
CA LEU A 110 -10.35 -5.73 6.82
C LEU A 110 -11.17 -6.16 5.60
N ILE A 111 -11.76 -5.20 4.88
CA ILE A 111 -12.48 -5.49 3.63
C ILE A 111 -11.55 -6.10 2.59
N TYR A 112 -10.35 -5.57 2.44
CA TYR A 112 -9.36 -6.06 1.49
C TYR A 112 -8.91 -7.48 1.82
N VAL A 113 -8.61 -7.76 3.09
CA VAL A 113 -8.27 -9.12 3.57
C VAL A 113 -9.43 -10.08 3.33
N GLY A 114 -10.66 -9.67 3.62
CA GLY A 114 -11.87 -10.47 3.39
C GLY A 114 -12.03 -10.81 1.90
N ALA A 115 -12.00 -9.80 1.03
CA ALA A 115 -12.11 -9.99 -0.42
C ALA A 115 -10.97 -10.88 -0.98
N PHE A 116 -9.74 -10.66 -0.52
CA PHE A 116 -8.60 -11.46 -0.95
C PHE A 116 -8.70 -12.92 -0.49
N SER A 117 -9.33 -13.17 0.65
CA SER A 117 -9.54 -14.53 1.15
C SER A 117 -10.46 -15.36 0.26
N GLU A 118 -11.42 -14.73 -0.43
CA GLU A 118 -12.31 -15.42 -1.38
C GLU A 118 -11.59 -15.83 -2.67
N ILE A 119 -10.62 -15.02 -3.11
CA ILE A 119 -9.81 -15.34 -4.30
C ILE A 119 -8.99 -16.61 -4.11
N TYR A 120 -8.53 -16.89 -2.88
CA TYR A 120 -7.76 -18.08 -2.55
C TYR A 120 -8.55 -19.38 -2.85
N ASP A 121 -9.85 -19.41 -2.59
CA ASP A 121 -10.70 -20.59 -2.81
C ASP A 121 -11.06 -20.82 -4.28
N THR A 122 -11.08 -19.77 -5.08
CA THR A 122 -11.50 -19.88 -6.50
C THR A 122 -10.42 -20.41 -7.44
N LYS A 123 -9.21 -20.73 -6.95
CA LYS A 123 -8.04 -21.11 -7.76
C LYS A 123 -7.72 -20.13 -8.90
N ALA A 124 -8.33 -18.95 -8.88
CA ALA A 124 -8.17 -17.92 -9.90
C ALA A 124 -6.76 -17.31 -9.94
N LEU A 125 -5.92 -17.60 -8.95
CA LEU A 125 -4.51 -17.21 -8.90
C LEU A 125 -3.57 -18.22 -9.58
N LEU A 126 -4.11 -19.23 -10.24
CA LEU A 126 -3.34 -20.31 -10.90
C LEU A 126 -3.28 -20.17 -12.43
N ILE A 127 -3.73 -19.03 -12.96
CA ILE A 127 -3.61 -18.70 -14.38
C ILE A 127 -2.48 -17.71 -14.60
#